data_1d577ff445da43ca2cfc52a011658573
#
_entry.id   1d577ff445da43ca2cfc52a011658573
#
_cell.length_a   1.000
_cell.length_b   1.000
_cell.length_c   1.000
_cell.angle_alpha   90.00
_cell.angle_beta   90.00
_cell.angle_gamma   90.00
#
_symmetry.space_group_name_H-M   'P 1'
#
loop_
_entity.id
_entity.type
_entity.pdbx_description
1 polymer ?
#
loop_
_entity_poly.entity_id
_entity_poly.type
_entity_poly.pdbx_seq_one_letter_code
_entity_poly.pdbx_strand_id
1 'polypeptide(L)'
;MLLGSTVCFQAADWPNWRGPDHNGISQETDWSEKWASSGPKRLWSASVDTGFATVSVADGRVFTMGNKSDRDYVIALDEGTGEELWRHGYAESLNPNLYDGGPNATPTIDGDYVYTMSKSGKAYCLEVETGKVIWTKDLKQIYNVNKPTWGFASSPLIQGDMVVYNVGTHGLALKKNTGSLAWETGTGTAGYATAVFYDHNGTEALVMFTADSAYGVDLSNGHQLWKKSFKTSSSVNAADPVLFDGKIFLTSQSRDGELIELSGSSTTSKWKSRNMRMQFNPGVVIGDYLYGAHGSIGNGNSVRCINMKTGETEWTKMGIPCSSITAADNKLIILTRDGNLYVTEASPIHFMQLAKSKVISGTCWSPPVLANRSVYVRNSTGTLYKLQMSEMVVEPQPLAVNFAGSRLEFSWPAKGNFILESTDALGQAAEWGEVGSGTAKEDDRYVVRVRPSASQQFFRLRSE
;
A
#
# COMPACT_ATOMS: atom_id res chain seq x y z
N MET A 1 -2.59 -39.06 20.21
CA MET A 1 -2.57 -37.68 20.67
C MET A 1 -1.82 -36.89 19.61
N LEU A 2 -2.53 -36.29 18.66
CA LEU A 2 -1.96 -35.45 17.61
C LEU A 2 -1.84 -34.05 18.19
N LEU A 3 -0.63 -33.61 18.47
CA LEU A 3 -0.32 -32.21 18.78
C LEU A 3 -0.51 -31.40 17.50
N GLY A 4 -1.64 -30.71 17.37
CA GLY A 4 -1.82 -29.68 16.37
C GLY A 4 -0.86 -28.54 16.66
N SER A 5 0.17 -28.37 15.84
CA SER A 5 0.96 -27.16 15.82
C SER A 5 0.04 -26.02 15.36
N THR A 6 -0.37 -25.18 16.29
CA THR A 6 -0.98 -23.89 15.97
C THR A 6 0.12 -23.07 15.29
N VAL A 7 0.04 -22.96 13.96
CA VAL A 7 0.87 -21.98 13.25
C VAL A 7 0.35 -20.62 13.69
N CYS A 8 1.09 -19.96 14.57
CA CYS A 8 0.85 -18.56 14.92
C CYS A 8 1.22 -17.76 13.67
N PHE A 9 0.24 -17.37 12.86
CA PHE A 9 0.44 -16.44 11.77
C PHE A 9 0.83 -15.10 12.42
N GLN A 10 2.05 -14.67 12.18
CA GLN A 10 2.49 -13.37 12.62
C GLN A 10 1.78 -12.33 11.77
N ALA A 11 0.98 -11.47 12.41
CA ALA A 11 0.37 -10.33 11.75
C ALA A 11 1.49 -9.51 11.09
N ALA A 12 1.34 -9.18 9.82
CA ALA A 12 2.34 -8.41 9.10
C ALA A 12 1.94 -6.93 9.13
N ASP A 13 2.52 -6.20 10.06
CA ASP A 13 2.34 -4.76 10.19
C ASP A 13 2.91 -4.01 8.97
N TRP A 14 2.35 -2.83 8.71
CA TRP A 14 2.80 -1.88 7.69
C TRP A 14 3.03 -0.51 8.35
N PRO A 15 4.07 -0.36 9.20
CA PRO A 15 4.15 0.74 10.16
C PRO A 15 4.53 2.09 9.55
N ASN A 16 4.92 2.13 8.28
CA ASN A 16 5.39 3.35 7.63
C ASN A 16 5.12 3.36 6.12
N TRP A 17 5.45 4.48 5.48
CA TRP A 17 5.44 4.62 4.03
C TRP A 17 6.27 3.51 3.36
N ARG A 18 5.64 2.76 2.43
CA ARG A 18 6.20 1.63 1.69
C ARG A 18 6.53 0.40 2.54
N GLY A 19 5.95 0.26 3.73
CA GLY A 19 6.04 -0.93 4.57
C GLY A 19 7.35 -1.05 5.35
N PRO A 20 7.52 -2.14 6.09
CA PRO A 20 8.60 -2.29 7.06
C PRO A 20 9.99 -2.16 6.44
N ASP A 21 10.17 -2.63 5.21
CA ASP A 21 11.44 -2.59 4.47
C ASP A 21 11.56 -1.37 3.53
N HIS A 22 10.65 -0.41 3.57
CA HIS A 22 10.59 0.80 2.73
C HIS A 22 10.66 0.54 1.22
N ASN A 23 10.32 -0.65 0.76
CA ASN A 23 10.44 -1.10 -0.63
C ASN A 23 9.11 -1.29 -1.35
N GLY A 24 7.97 -1.19 -0.63
CA GLY A 24 6.63 -1.38 -1.17
C GLY A 24 6.23 -2.85 -1.30
N ILE A 25 6.94 -3.76 -0.61
CA ILE A 25 6.68 -5.20 -0.65
C ILE A 25 6.25 -5.68 0.74
N SER A 26 5.08 -6.30 0.83
CA SER A 26 4.62 -7.00 2.03
C SER A 26 5.24 -8.40 2.08
N GLN A 27 5.59 -8.83 3.28
CA GLN A 27 6.11 -10.18 3.52
C GLN A 27 5.00 -11.23 3.66
N GLU A 28 3.73 -10.83 3.52
CA GLU A 28 2.60 -11.75 3.61
C GLU A 28 2.54 -12.74 2.45
N THR A 29 2.28 -14.00 2.77
CA THR A 29 2.11 -15.11 1.80
C THR A 29 0.77 -15.82 1.94
N ASP A 30 0.01 -15.52 3.00
CA ASP A 30 -1.28 -16.16 3.34
C ASP A 30 -2.50 -15.32 2.92
N TRP A 31 -2.33 -14.49 1.90
CA TRP A 31 -3.38 -13.70 1.27
C TRP A 31 -3.79 -14.30 -0.09
N SER A 32 -4.96 -13.89 -0.61
CA SER A 32 -5.48 -14.42 -1.87
C SER A 32 -6.13 -13.31 -2.71
N GLU A 33 -5.92 -13.39 -4.02
CA GLU A 33 -6.60 -12.58 -5.02
C GLU A 33 -7.94 -13.17 -5.48
N LYS A 34 -8.32 -14.31 -4.95
CA LYS A 34 -9.55 -14.99 -5.30
C LYS A 34 -10.73 -14.39 -4.54
N TRP A 35 -11.49 -13.59 -5.21
CA TRP A 35 -12.73 -13.01 -4.70
C TRP A 35 -13.89 -13.22 -5.67
N ALA A 36 -15.14 -13.00 -5.19
CA ALA A 36 -16.34 -13.09 -6.00
C ALA A 36 -16.33 -12.09 -7.17
N SER A 37 -17.15 -12.29 -8.17
CA SER A 37 -17.28 -11.38 -9.33
C SER A 37 -17.63 -9.94 -8.95
N SER A 38 -18.21 -9.73 -7.77
CA SER A 38 -18.46 -8.41 -7.18
C SER A 38 -17.21 -7.70 -6.64
N GLY A 39 -16.07 -8.40 -6.57
CA GLY A 39 -14.83 -7.90 -6.00
C GLY A 39 -14.56 -8.40 -4.57
N PRO A 40 -13.46 -7.97 -3.95
CA PRO A 40 -13.11 -8.32 -2.59
C PRO A 40 -14.17 -7.77 -1.61
N LYS A 41 -14.49 -8.55 -0.57
CA LYS A 41 -15.44 -8.14 0.46
C LYS A 41 -14.91 -6.92 1.21
N ARG A 42 -15.71 -5.86 1.27
CA ARG A 42 -15.42 -4.71 2.13
C ARG A 42 -15.75 -5.08 3.58
N LEU A 43 -14.73 -5.10 4.43
CA LEU A 43 -14.87 -5.40 5.84
C LEU A 43 -15.45 -4.21 6.61
N TRP A 44 -14.91 -3.00 6.34
CA TRP A 44 -15.43 -1.76 6.87
C TRP A 44 -15.12 -0.55 5.97
N SER A 45 -15.72 0.59 6.28
CA SER A 45 -15.41 1.88 5.67
C SER A 45 -15.33 2.98 6.73
N ALA A 46 -14.38 3.90 6.55
CA ALA A 46 -14.20 5.06 7.40
C ALA A 46 -14.08 6.34 6.57
N SER A 47 -14.40 7.49 7.19
CA SER A 47 -14.15 8.82 6.64
C SER A 47 -12.94 9.41 7.32
N VAL A 48 -11.87 9.66 6.55
CA VAL A 48 -10.59 10.15 7.03
C VAL A 48 -10.24 11.53 6.46
N ASP A 49 -11.24 12.25 5.99
CA ASP A 49 -11.16 13.61 5.45
C ASP A 49 -10.21 13.76 4.23
N THR A 50 -10.15 14.93 3.60
CA THR A 50 -9.43 15.17 2.35
C THR A 50 -7.92 15.05 2.52
N GLY A 51 -7.26 14.29 1.64
CA GLY A 51 -5.79 14.14 1.63
C GLY A 51 -5.32 12.93 0.84
N PHE A 52 -3.99 12.80 0.74
CA PHE A 52 -3.32 11.76 -0.04
C PHE A 52 -2.35 10.91 0.79
N ALA A 53 -2.25 11.13 2.10
CA ALA A 53 -1.56 10.21 3.00
C ALA A 53 -2.14 8.81 2.84
N THR A 54 -1.33 7.77 2.65
CA THR A 54 -1.84 6.40 2.74
C THR A 54 -2.02 6.01 4.21
N VAL A 55 -2.24 4.74 4.48
CA VAL A 55 -2.34 4.25 5.85
C VAL A 55 -1.02 3.63 6.32
N SER A 56 -0.78 3.69 7.62
CA SER A 56 0.11 2.79 8.33
C SER A 56 -0.71 1.89 9.23
N VAL A 57 -0.32 0.64 9.37
CA VAL A 57 -1.02 -0.38 10.15
C VAL A 57 -0.02 -0.96 11.15
N ALA A 58 -0.32 -0.88 12.44
CA ALA A 58 0.49 -1.44 13.50
C ALA A 58 -0.35 -1.73 14.74
N ASP A 59 -0.07 -2.82 15.41
CA ASP A 59 -0.66 -3.20 16.70
C ASP A 59 -2.19 -3.08 16.76
N GLY A 60 -2.88 -3.56 15.72
CA GLY A 60 -4.34 -3.54 15.62
C GLY A 60 -4.95 -2.15 15.37
N ARG A 61 -4.15 -1.18 14.92
CA ARG A 61 -4.57 0.17 14.58
C ARG A 61 -4.21 0.56 13.16
N VAL A 62 -5.00 1.47 12.60
CA VAL A 62 -4.78 2.07 11.28
C VAL A 62 -4.60 3.57 11.45
N PHE A 63 -3.48 4.11 10.99
CA PHE A 63 -3.16 5.53 11.08
C PHE A 63 -3.14 6.19 9.72
N THR A 64 -3.69 7.39 9.62
CA THR A 64 -3.65 8.21 8.39
C THR A 64 -3.81 9.69 8.73
N MET A 65 -3.83 10.53 7.71
CA MET A 65 -4.08 11.96 7.87
C MET A 65 -5.11 12.46 6.86
N GLY A 66 -5.85 13.50 7.25
CA GLY A 66 -6.80 14.19 6.39
C GLY A 66 -7.04 15.62 6.82
N ASN A 67 -7.61 16.45 5.94
CA ASN A 67 -7.96 17.85 6.21
C ASN A 67 -9.46 18.06 6.16
N LYS A 68 -9.97 18.75 7.15
CA LYS A 68 -11.36 19.21 7.21
C LYS A 68 -11.40 20.61 7.78
N SER A 69 -12.05 21.51 7.06
CA SER A 69 -12.26 22.90 7.50
C SER A 69 -10.95 23.60 7.90
N ASP A 70 -9.93 23.53 7.02
CA ASP A 70 -8.60 24.10 7.25
C ASP A 70 -7.92 23.65 8.55
N ARG A 71 -8.14 22.40 8.90
CA ARG A 71 -7.42 21.70 9.96
C ARG A 71 -6.97 20.32 9.44
N ASP A 72 -5.69 20.02 9.58
CA ASP A 72 -5.20 18.66 9.41
C ASP A 72 -5.46 17.86 10.68
N TYR A 73 -5.81 16.61 10.48
CA TYR A 73 -6.00 15.62 11.55
C TYR A 73 -5.08 14.43 11.31
N VAL A 74 -4.38 14.02 12.35
CA VAL A 74 -3.82 12.68 12.47
C VAL A 74 -4.90 11.81 13.08
N ILE A 75 -5.22 10.69 12.46
CA ILE A 75 -6.37 9.86 12.78
C ILE A 75 -5.90 8.44 13.05
N ALA A 76 -6.32 7.87 14.17
CA ALA A 76 -6.18 6.46 14.47
C ALA A 76 -7.54 5.78 14.48
N LEU A 77 -7.62 4.65 13.79
CA LEU A 77 -8.80 3.80 13.72
C LEU A 77 -8.48 2.43 14.31
N ASP A 78 -9.47 1.78 14.88
CA ASP A 78 -9.40 0.35 15.21
C ASP A 78 -9.30 -0.48 13.91
N GLU A 79 -8.34 -1.36 13.84
CA GLU A 79 -8.09 -2.15 12.62
C GLU A 79 -9.24 -3.13 12.30
N GLY A 80 -9.87 -3.71 13.32
CA GLY A 80 -10.94 -4.69 13.15
C GLY A 80 -12.25 -4.06 12.67
N THR A 81 -12.61 -2.89 13.21
CA THR A 81 -13.92 -2.26 13.03
C THR A 81 -13.92 -1.04 12.13
N GLY A 82 -12.78 -0.34 12.00
CA GLY A 82 -12.66 0.95 11.33
C GLY A 82 -13.22 2.13 12.15
N GLU A 83 -13.58 1.90 13.40
CA GLU A 83 -14.03 2.97 14.30
C GLU A 83 -12.87 3.88 14.69
N GLU A 84 -13.15 5.17 14.81
CA GLU A 84 -12.14 6.14 15.21
C GLU A 84 -11.82 5.99 16.71
N LEU A 85 -10.56 5.69 17.02
CA LEU A 85 -10.06 5.63 18.38
C LEU A 85 -9.72 7.02 18.90
N TRP A 86 -9.04 7.82 18.08
CA TRP A 86 -8.72 9.20 18.38
C TRP A 86 -8.35 9.99 17.12
N ARG A 87 -8.42 11.31 17.22
CA ARG A 87 -7.84 12.24 16.25
C ARG A 87 -7.15 13.41 16.93
N HIS A 88 -6.00 13.80 16.42
CA HIS A 88 -5.30 15.00 16.82
C HIS A 88 -5.34 16.03 15.70
N GLY A 89 -5.92 17.22 15.97
CA GLY A 89 -6.14 18.25 14.95
C GLY A 89 -5.34 19.51 15.21
N TYR A 90 -4.75 20.08 14.16
CA TYR A 90 -4.05 21.38 14.18
C TYR A 90 -4.42 22.24 12.98
N ALA A 91 -4.26 23.56 13.11
CA ALA A 91 -4.57 24.50 12.02
C ALA A 91 -3.61 24.29 10.85
N GLU A 92 -4.15 23.98 9.69
CA GLU A 92 -3.42 23.81 8.41
C GLU A 92 -4.41 24.00 7.25
N SER A 93 -4.12 24.93 6.35
CA SER A 93 -5.01 25.19 5.21
C SER A 93 -5.10 24.00 4.27
N LEU A 94 -6.29 23.69 3.75
CA LEU A 94 -6.49 22.67 2.73
C LEU A 94 -5.63 22.94 1.49
N ASN A 95 -5.54 24.20 1.06
CA ASN A 95 -4.68 24.69 -0.02
C ASN A 95 -4.69 23.79 -1.28
N PRO A 96 -5.83 23.63 -1.96
CA PRO A 96 -5.91 22.91 -3.21
C PRO A 96 -5.15 23.68 -4.30
N ASN A 97 -4.27 22.99 -5.03
CA ASN A 97 -3.50 23.58 -6.14
C ASN A 97 -3.19 22.50 -7.17
N LEU A 98 -4.02 22.40 -8.21
CA LEU A 98 -4.00 21.35 -9.23
C LEU A 98 -4.29 19.93 -8.67
N TYR A 99 -4.75 19.83 -7.43
CA TYR A 99 -5.19 18.61 -6.74
C TYR A 99 -6.12 19.02 -5.58
N ASP A 100 -6.76 18.03 -4.90
CA ASP A 100 -7.78 18.30 -3.90
C ASP A 100 -7.26 18.93 -2.60
N GLY A 101 -5.94 18.98 -2.41
CA GLY A 101 -5.29 19.53 -1.21
C GLY A 101 -5.16 18.50 -0.08
N GLY A 102 -4.93 18.97 1.14
CA GLY A 102 -4.77 18.14 2.34
C GLY A 102 -3.36 17.55 2.50
N PRO A 103 -3.12 16.76 3.56
CA PRO A 103 -1.82 16.17 3.87
C PRO A 103 -1.43 15.07 2.88
N ASN A 104 -0.14 14.99 2.56
CA ASN A 104 0.43 14.00 1.65
C ASN A 104 1.33 12.99 2.37
N ALA A 105 2.00 13.40 3.46
CA ALA A 105 2.87 12.53 4.24
C ALA A 105 2.06 11.44 4.95
N THR A 106 2.57 10.21 4.91
CA THR A 106 1.99 9.08 5.65
C THR A 106 2.58 9.06 7.06
N PRO A 107 1.78 8.84 8.12
CA PRO A 107 2.30 8.65 9.46
C PRO A 107 3.28 7.48 9.53
N THR A 108 4.32 7.61 10.37
CA THR A 108 5.26 6.53 10.67
C THR A 108 5.10 6.12 12.12
N ILE A 109 4.97 4.82 12.36
CA ILE A 109 4.80 4.24 13.68
C ILE A 109 6.12 3.62 14.12
N ASP A 110 6.55 3.92 15.35
CA ASP A 110 7.72 3.31 15.97
C ASP A 110 7.46 3.11 17.46
N GLY A 111 7.19 1.89 17.85
CA GLY A 111 6.77 1.53 19.21
C GLY A 111 5.54 2.33 19.66
N ASP A 112 5.64 3.04 20.75
CA ASP A 112 4.55 3.78 21.37
C ASP A 112 4.25 5.13 20.71
N TYR A 113 4.91 5.47 19.57
CA TYR A 113 4.86 6.79 18.99
C TYR A 113 4.46 6.82 17.51
N VAL A 114 3.71 7.88 17.13
CA VAL A 114 3.32 8.23 15.77
C VAL A 114 4.04 9.51 15.37
N TYR A 115 4.76 9.47 14.25
CA TYR A 115 5.46 10.63 13.71
C TYR A 115 4.80 11.11 12.42
N THR A 116 4.60 12.42 12.29
CA THR A 116 3.96 13.02 11.12
C THR A 116 4.63 14.33 10.72
N MET A 117 4.31 14.80 9.51
CA MET A 117 4.66 16.14 9.04
C MET A 117 3.53 16.73 8.21
N SER A 118 3.16 17.99 8.49
CA SER A 118 2.19 18.73 7.69
C SER A 118 2.81 19.31 6.41
N LYS A 119 1.95 19.73 5.48
CA LYS A 119 2.40 20.44 4.26
C LYS A 119 3.19 21.72 4.52
N SER A 120 2.95 22.39 5.64
CA SER A 120 3.67 23.61 6.01
C SER A 120 4.97 23.34 6.77
N GLY A 121 5.25 22.08 7.16
CA GLY A 121 6.47 21.70 7.85
C GLY A 121 6.32 21.59 9.37
N LYS A 122 5.10 21.48 9.89
CA LYS A 122 4.88 21.16 11.30
C LYS A 122 5.03 19.66 11.51
N ALA A 123 6.05 19.26 12.26
CA ALA A 123 6.29 17.88 12.66
C ALA A 123 5.70 17.60 14.03
N TYR A 124 5.15 16.43 14.20
CA TYR A 124 4.57 15.95 15.47
C TYR A 124 5.11 14.56 15.81
N CYS A 125 5.30 14.33 17.09
CA CYS A 125 5.36 13.03 17.72
C CYS A 125 4.16 12.92 18.66
N LEU A 126 3.33 11.90 18.45
CA LEU A 126 2.13 11.64 19.22
C LEU A 126 2.23 10.26 19.89
N GLU A 127 1.56 10.09 21.01
CA GLU A 127 1.40 8.79 21.63
C GLU A 127 0.41 7.93 20.82
N VAL A 128 0.76 6.68 20.50
CA VAL A 128 -0.04 5.74 19.72
C VAL A 128 -1.43 5.52 20.32
N GLU A 129 -1.50 5.36 21.65
CA GLU A 129 -2.73 5.01 22.35
C GLU A 129 -3.77 6.15 22.37
N THR A 130 -3.32 7.39 22.50
CA THR A 130 -4.22 8.51 22.85
C THR A 130 -4.18 9.68 21.88
N GLY A 131 -3.18 9.73 20.99
CA GLY A 131 -2.93 10.88 20.14
C GLY A 131 -2.40 12.12 20.89
N LYS A 132 -1.97 11.96 22.15
CA LYS A 132 -1.38 13.04 22.95
C LYS A 132 -0.05 13.47 22.35
N VAL A 133 0.15 14.79 22.25
CA VAL A 133 1.39 15.36 21.75
C VAL A 133 2.52 15.13 22.75
N ILE A 134 3.58 14.45 22.31
CA ILE A 134 4.84 14.30 23.04
C ILE A 134 5.73 15.53 22.73
N TRP A 135 5.89 15.82 21.45
CA TRP A 135 6.54 17.05 21.00
C TRP A 135 5.98 17.50 19.64
N THR A 136 6.15 18.80 19.34
CA THR A 136 5.88 19.39 18.02
C THR A 136 6.96 20.41 17.67
N LYS A 137 7.27 20.51 16.37
CA LYS A 137 8.24 21.45 15.81
C LYS A 137 7.72 22.03 14.50
N ASP A 138 7.78 23.33 14.33
CA ASP A 138 7.62 23.99 13.03
C ASP A 138 9.00 24.03 12.35
N LEU A 139 9.29 22.97 11.56
CA LEU A 139 10.60 22.82 10.91
C LEU A 139 10.90 23.94 9.93
N LYS A 140 9.87 24.41 9.21
CA LYS A 140 10.01 25.53 8.28
C LYS A 140 10.44 26.81 9.00
N GLN A 141 9.79 27.14 10.10
CA GLN A 141 10.06 28.36 10.84
C GLN A 141 11.36 28.29 11.63
N ILE A 142 11.59 27.19 12.37
CA ILE A 142 12.74 27.03 13.26
C ILE A 142 14.05 27.00 12.47
N TYR A 143 14.08 26.27 11.34
CA TYR A 143 15.30 26.08 10.54
C TYR A 143 15.32 26.92 9.26
N ASN A 144 14.34 27.81 9.07
CA ASN A 144 14.22 28.73 7.94
C ASN A 144 14.35 28.03 6.57
N VAL A 145 13.74 26.85 6.42
CA VAL A 145 13.80 26.05 5.18
C VAL A 145 12.74 26.47 4.18
N ASN A 146 13.04 26.34 2.90
CA ASN A 146 12.09 26.65 1.82
C ASN A 146 11.05 25.55 1.66
N LYS A 147 9.77 25.94 1.69
CA LYS A 147 8.66 25.03 1.42
C LYS A 147 8.53 24.77 -0.10
N PRO A 148 8.42 23.52 -0.56
CA PRO A 148 8.08 23.20 -1.95
C PRO A 148 6.71 23.76 -2.36
N THR A 149 6.48 23.94 -3.66
CA THR A 149 5.24 24.53 -4.21
C THR A 149 3.97 23.86 -3.70
N TRP A 150 3.94 22.53 -3.64
CA TRP A 150 2.79 21.73 -3.17
C TRP A 150 2.91 21.32 -1.69
N GLY A 151 3.85 21.94 -0.95
CA GLY A 151 4.09 21.63 0.46
C GLY A 151 5.05 20.46 0.66
N PHE A 152 5.42 20.20 1.90
CA PHE A 152 6.18 19.01 2.27
C PHE A 152 5.28 17.77 2.13
N ALA A 153 5.81 16.71 1.55
CA ALA A 153 5.05 15.49 1.24
C ALA A 153 5.76 14.21 1.67
N SER A 154 7.06 14.28 1.98
CA SER A 154 7.82 13.12 2.44
C SER A 154 7.31 12.63 3.79
N SER A 155 7.22 11.31 3.94
CA SER A 155 6.90 10.68 5.21
C SER A 155 8.11 10.73 6.15
N PRO A 156 7.91 10.83 7.48
CA PRO A 156 8.99 10.70 8.45
C PRO A 156 9.68 9.34 8.30
N LEU A 157 11.00 9.32 8.42
CA LEU A 157 11.80 8.10 8.35
C LEU A 157 12.49 7.88 9.68
N ILE A 158 12.31 6.71 10.30
CA ILE A 158 12.89 6.38 11.59
C ILE A 158 14.08 5.45 11.42
N GLN A 159 15.20 5.81 12.07
CA GLN A 159 16.36 4.92 12.21
C GLN A 159 17.03 5.15 13.55
N GLY A 160 17.17 4.08 14.33
CA GLY A 160 17.75 4.16 15.66
C GLY A 160 17.01 5.14 16.57
N ASP A 161 17.69 6.17 17.04
CA ASP A 161 17.13 7.21 17.91
C ASP A 161 16.72 8.49 17.16
N MET A 162 16.71 8.45 15.83
CA MET A 162 16.43 9.63 14.99
C MET A 162 15.14 9.47 14.16
N VAL A 163 14.47 10.61 13.94
CA VAL A 163 13.46 10.80 12.92
C VAL A 163 13.99 11.78 11.87
N VAL A 164 13.99 11.36 10.61
CA VAL A 164 14.53 12.13 9.49
C VAL A 164 13.39 12.68 8.63
N TYR A 165 13.54 13.92 8.19
CA TYR A 165 12.62 14.63 7.32
C TYR A 165 13.33 15.14 6.06
N ASN A 166 12.73 14.98 4.88
CA ASN A 166 13.23 15.60 3.66
C ASN A 166 12.84 17.09 3.65
N VAL A 167 13.60 17.89 4.34
CA VAL A 167 13.47 19.35 4.43
C VAL A 167 14.84 20.01 4.28
N GLY A 168 14.90 21.29 3.93
CA GLY A 168 16.16 21.99 3.74
C GLY A 168 16.90 21.56 2.48
N THR A 169 18.23 21.64 2.51
CA THR A 169 19.08 21.38 1.34
C THR A 169 19.14 19.88 1.00
N HIS A 170 19.33 19.02 1.98
CA HIS A 170 19.34 17.57 1.82
C HIS A 170 19.01 16.82 3.11
N GLY A 171 17.99 17.31 3.85
CA GLY A 171 17.41 16.66 5.01
C GLY A 171 17.71 17.33 6.35
N LEU A 172 16.98 16.85 7.34
CA LEU A 172 17.10 17.23 8.75
C LEU A 172 16.73 16.03 9.60
N ALA A 173 17.45 15.79 10.70
CA ALA A 173 17.10 14.78 11.69
C ALA A 173 16.89 15.38 13.07
N LEU A 174 15.88 14.87 13.77
CA LEU A 174 15.61 15.13 15.16
C LEU A 174 15.76 13.84 15.98
N LYS A 175 16.10 14.01 17.26
CA LYS A 175 16.00 12.90 18.25
C LYS A 175 14.53 12.54 18.39
N LYS A 176 14.17 11.29 18.07
CA LYS A 176 12.76 10.87 17.97
C LYS A 176 11.95 11.06 19.25
N ASN A 177 12.57 10.90 20.43
CA ASN A 177 11.89 10.98 21.71
C ASN A 177 11.68 12.42 22.22
N THR A 178 12.48 13.40 21.78
CA THR A 178 12.48 14.77 22.32
C THR A 178 12.20 15.86 21.28
N GLY A 179 12.34 15.55 19.99
CA GLY A 179 12.29 16.52 18.93
C GLY A 179 13.48 17.51 18.95
N SER A 180 14.55 17.23 19.70
CA SER A 180 15.77 18.05 19.66
C SER A 180 16.55 17.77 18.38
N LEU A 181 17.23 18.82 17.86
CA LEU A 181 18.04 18.70 16.65
C LEU A 181 19.16 17.67 16.82
N ALA A 182 19.25 16.73 15.87
CA ALA A 182 20.41 15.86 15.71
C ALA A 182 21.37 16.47 14.67
N TRP A 183 20.87 16.81 13.48
CA TRP A 183 21.60 17.50 12.45
C TRP A 183 20.64 18.19 11.45
N GLU A 184 21.15 19.20 10.74
CA GLU A 184 20.47 19.90 9.64
C GLU A 184 21.43 20.20 8.48
N THR A 185 20.90 20.52 7.31
CA THR A 185 21.72 20.68 6.10
C THR A 185 21.49 22.00 5.35
N GLY A 186 20.90 22.98 6.02
CA GLY A 186 20.69 24.33 5.46
C GLY A 186 19.33 24.55 4.82
N THR A 187 19.15 25.72 4.19
CA THR A 187 17.84 26.32 3.89
C THR A 187 17.29 26.02 2.49
N GLY A 188 17.89 25.12 1.73
CA GLY A 188 17.46 24.76 0.38
C GLY A 188 16.00 24.26 0.28
N THR A 189 15.57 23.94 -0.93
CA THR A 189 14.22 23.43 -1.19
C THR A 189 14.23 21.91 -1.28
N ALA A 190 13.45 21.25 -0.45
CA ALA A 190 13.24 19.80 -0.50
C ALA A 190 12.53 19.36 -1.79
N GLY A 191 12.62 18.06 -2.11
CA GLY A 191 11.70 17.37 -3.00
C GLY A 191 10.42 16.95 -2.27
N TYR A 192 9.69 16.03 -2.89
CA TYR A 192 8.47 15.47 -2.32
C TYR A 192 8.65 14.02 -1.89
N ALA A 193 9.74 13.40 -2.36
CA ALA A 193 10.06 12.00 -2.10
C ALA A 193 10.44 11.76 -0.64
N THR A 194 10.11 10.59 -0.12
CA THR A 194 10.65 10.09 1.14
C THR A 194 12.09 9.63 0.92
N ALA A 195 12.96 9.85 1.90
CA ALA A 195 14.34 9.39 1.85
C ALA A 195 14.41 7.84 1.86
N VAL A 196 15.50 7.29 1.32
CA VAL A 196 15.71 5.85 1.25
C VAL A 196 17.04 5.48 1.89
N PHE A 197 17.02 4.49 2.79
CA PHE A 197 18.23 3.95 3.41
C PHE A 197 19.09 3.18 2.42
N TYR A 198 20.40 3.34 2.50
CA TYR A 198 21.36 2.49 1.79
C TYR A 198 22.69 2.44 2.55
N ASP A 199 23.49 1.41 2.26
CA ASP A 199 24.87 1.32 2.75
C ASP A 199 25.81 2.05 1.78
N HIS A 200 26.60 2.99 2.29
CA HIS A 200 27.66 3.67 1.54
C HIS A 200 29.04 3.22 2.02
N ASN A 201 29.52 2.10 1.50
CA ASN A 201 30.82 1.52 1.88
C ASN A 201 30.97 1.32 3.40
N GLY A 202 29.97 0.77 4.06
CA GLY A 202 29.94 0.51 5.49
C GLY A 202 29.44 1.69 6.34
N THR A 203 29.01 2.80 5.70
CA THR A 203 28.34 3.92 6.37
C THR A 203 26.85 3.85 6.13
N GLU A 204 26.05 3.84 7.21
CA GLU A 204 24.60 4.00 7.09
C GLU A 204 24.26 5.37 6.50
N ALA A 205 23.59 5.38 5.38
CA ALA A 205 23.35 6.58 4.61
C ALA A 205 21.92 6.65 4.07
N LEU A 206 21.56 7.85 3.63
CA LEU A 206 20.25 8.18 3.04
C LEU A 206 20.44 8.70 1.63
N VAL A 207 19.57 8.27 0.72
CA VAL A 207 19.35 8.97 -0.55
C VAL A 207 18.26 10.00 -0.32
N MET A 208 18.61 11.28 -0.31
CA MET A 208 17.69 12.40 -0.26
C MET A 208 17.43 12.92 -1.67
N PHE A 209 16.16 12.93 -2.09
CA PHE A 209 15.77 13.43 -3.41
C PHE A 209 15.07 14.78 -3.26
N THR A 210 15.80 15.84 -3.57
CA THR A 210 15.39 17.24 -3.34
C THR A 210 14.87 17.88 -4.62
N ALA A 211 14.60 19.20 -4.59
CA ALA A 211 14.00 19.93 -5.72
C ALA A 211 14.80 19.80 -7.04
N ASP A 212 16.12 19.71 -6.98
CA ASP A 212 17.00 19.75 -8.16
C ASP A 212 18.13 18.70 -8.17
N SER A 213 18.23 17.90 -7.13
CA SER A 213 19.35 16.96 -6.95
C SER A 213 18.96 15.76 -6.11
N ALA A 214 19.70 14.67 -6.26
CA ALA A 214 19.78 13.60 -5.28
C ALA A 214 21.10 13.73 -4.51
N TYR A 215 21.04 13.46 -3.23
CA TYR A 215 22.19 13.50 -2.31
C TYR A 215 22.32 12.16 -1.58
N GLY A 216 23.54 11.69 -1.42
CA GLY A 216 23.87 10.72 -0.37
C GLY A 216 24.25 11.48 0.88
N VAL A 217 23.64 11.09 1.99
CA VAL A 217 23.79 11.80 3.28
C VAL A 217 24.15 10.78 4.35
N ASP A 218 25.23 11.02 5.10
CA ASP A 218 25.56 10.22 6.27
C ASP A 218 24.47 10.39 7.33
N LEU A 219 23.82 9.29 7.69
CA LEU A 219 22.69 9.29 8.62
C LEU A 219 23.08 9.84 9.99
N SER A 220 24.30 9.59 10.46
CA SER A 220 24.73 9.94 11.82
C SER A 220 24.91 11.44 12.06
N ASN A 221 25.22 12.22 11.00
CA ASN A 221 25.67 13.61 11.12
C ASN A 221 25.16 14.56 10.04
N GLY A 222 24.44 14.07 9.02
CA GLY A 222 23.91 14.86 7.92
C GLY A 222 24.95 15.28 6.87
N HIS A 223 26.20 14.82 6.94
CA HIS A 223 27.22 15.19 5.96
C HIS A 223 26.90 14.65 4.57
N GLN A 224 27.10 15.48 3.55
CA GLN A 224 26.97 15.07 2.17
C GLN A 224 28.08 14.12 1.76
N LEU A 225 27.71 12.89 1.37
CA LEU A 225 28.62 11.88 0.83
C LEU A 225 28.83 12.04 -0.67
N TRP A 226 27.76 12.32 -1.40
CA TRP A 226 27.78 12.59 -2.85
C TRP A 226 26.59 13.46 -3.25
N LYS A 227 26.64 13.99 -4.47
CA LYS A 227 25.56 14.78 -5.08
C LYS A 227 25.42 14.45 -6.56
N LYS A 228 24.18 14.28 -7.01
CA LYS A 228 23.79 14.13 -8.42
C LYS A 228 22.77 15.19 -8.80
N SER A 229 23.09 16.08 -9.74
CA SER A 229 22.10 17.00 -10.28
C SER A 229 20.97 16.26 -11.00
N PHE A 230 19.73 16.51 -10.61
CA PHE A 230 18.54 15.94 -11.21
C PHE A 230 17.43 16.99 -11.27
N LYS A 231 17.60 17.96 -12.18
CA LYS A 231 16.64 19.06 -12.39
C LYS A 231 15.45 18.57 -13.21
N THR A 232 14.26 18.90 -12.77
CA THR A 232 12.99 18.55 -13.42
C THR A 232 12.15 19.80 -13.62
N SER A 233 11.16 19.73 -14.52
CA SER A 233 10.18 20.79 -14.68
C SER A 233 9.43 21.03 -13.37
N SER A 234 9.35 22.27 -12.94
CA SER A 234 8.70 22.68 -11.69
C SER A 234 9.28 22.04 -10.41
N SER A 235 10.51 21.52 -10.48
CA SER A 235 11.20 20.88 -9.35
C SER A 235 10.40 19.73 -8.72
N VAL A 236 9.68 18.93 -9.55
CA VAL A 236 8.86 17.79 -9.08
C VAL A 236 9.70 16.52 -9.09
N ASN A 237 10.38 16.28 -7.98
CA ASN A 237 11.05 15.04 -7.64
C ASN A 237 10.26 14.38 -6.51
N ALA A 238 9.29 13.50 -6.86
CA ALA A 238 8.29 13.01 -5.92
C ALA A 238 8.27 11.47 -5.79
N ALA A 239 8.64 10.74 -6.83
CA ALA A 239 8.86 9.30 -6.67
C ALA A 239 10.17 9.07 -5.90
N ASP A 240 10.10 8.25 -4.85
CA ASP A 240 11.29 7.91 -4.06
C ASP A 240 12.38 7.29 -4.93
N PRO A 241 13.66 7.49 -4.62
CA PRO A 241 14.75 6.73 -5.21
C PRO A 241 14.54 5.23 -5.06
N VAL A 242 14.90 4.45 -6.07
CA VAL A 242 14.76 2.99 -6.04
C VAL A 242 16.15 2.35 -6.00
N LEU A 243 16.37 1.47 -5.03
CA LEU A 243 17.63 0.75 -4.90
C LEU A 243 17.61 -0.52 -5.76
N PHE A 244 18.70 -0.79 -6.43
CA PHE A 244 18.89 -1.99 -7.23
C PHE A 244 20.37 -2.37 -7.32
N ASP A 245 20.74 -3.52 -6.78
CA ASP A 245 22.11 -4.09 -6.87
C ASP A 245 23.19 -3.04 -6.52
N GLY A 246 23.06 -2.38 -5.36
CA GLY A 246 23.98 -1.33 -4.90
C GLY A 246 23.94 -0.03 -5.71
N LYS A 247 23.03 0.10 -6.67
CA LYS A 247 22.85 1.27 -7.53
C LYS A 247 21.54 1.98 -7.17
N ILE A 248 21.38 3.21 -7.62
CA ILE A 248 20.23 4.07 -7.32
C ILE A 248 19.55 4.47 -8.62
N PHE A 249 18.28 4.15 -8.75
CA PHE A 249 17.45 4.63 -9.85
C PHE A 249 16.67 5.88 -9.43
N LEU A 250 16.87 6.94 -10.20
CA LEU A 250 16.17 8.22 -10.05
C LEU A 250 15.21 8.42 -11.22
N THR A 251 14.00 8.89 -10.92
CA THR A 251 12.96 9.10 -11.95
C THR A 251 12.08 10.29 -11.62
N SER A 252 11.47 10.85 -12.65
CA SER A 252 10.40 11.85 -12.55
C SER A 252 9.57 11.81 -13.82
N GLN A 253 8.34 12.28 -13.77
CA GLN A 253 7.46 12.37 -14.96
C GLN A 253 8.05 13.20 -16.10
N SER A 254 8.83 14.25 -15.78
CA SER A 254 9.33 15.23 -16.75
C SER A 254 10.79 15.00 -17.18
N ARG A 255 11.41 13.92 -16.68
CA ARG A 255 12.81 13.61 -16.98
C ARG A 255 13.00 12.11 -17.16
N ASP A 256 13.97 11.73 -18.01
CA ASP A 256 14.36 10.34 -18.21
C ASP A 256 14.82 9.72 -16.88
N GLY A 257 14.39 8.50 -16.63
CA GLY A 257 14.90 7.71 -15.52
C GLY A 257 16.39 7.42 -15.71
N GLU A 258 17.16 7.48 -14.63
CA GLU A 258 18.63 7.31 -14.64
C GLU A 258 19.05 6.34 -13.53
N LEU A 259 19.69 5.24 -13.90
CA LEU A 259 20.38 4.37 -12.95
C LEU A 259 21.80 4.87 -12.75
N ILE A 260 22.15 5.18 -11.51
CA ILE A 260 23.50 5.66 -11.14
C ILE A 260 24.21 4.64 -10.27
N GLU A 261 25.51 4.53 -10.50
CA GLU A 261 26.46 3.77 -9.68
C GLU A 261 27.33 4.75 -8.90
N LEU A 262 27.61 4.39 -7.65
CA LEU A 262 28.44 5.20 -6.75
C LEU A 262 29.88 4.66 -6.72
N SER A 263 30.86 5.58 -6.69
CA SER A 263 32.25 5.25 -6.43
C SER A 263 32.83 6.38 -5.56
N GLY A 264 32.91 6.14 -4.26
CA GLY A 264 33.19 7.19 -3.27
C GLY A 264 32.16 8.33 -3.39
N SER A 265 32.61 9.55 -3.56
CA SER A 265 31.73 10.71 -3.76
C SER A 265 31.26 10.93 -5.21
N SER A 266 31.72 10.11 -6.14
CA SER A 266 31.41 10.22 -7.57
C SER A 266 30.18 9.41 -7.95
N THR A 267 29.40 9.93 -8.91
CA THR A 267 28.21 9.25 -9.45
C THR A 267 28.37 9.04 -10.95
N THR A 268 28.23 7.79 -11.41
CA THR A 268 28.30 7.43 -12.83
C THR A 268 26.96 6.93 -13.32
N SER A 269 26.48 7.46 -14.44
CA SER A 269 25.26 6.97 -15.10
C SER A 269 25.54 5.64 -15.78
N LYS A 270 24.83 4.59 -15.41
CA LYS A 270 24.89 3.27 -16.09
C LYS A 270 24.04 3.30 -17.35
N TRP A 271 22.83 3.81 -17.21
CA TRP A 271 21.91 4.04 -18.32
C TRP A 271 20.91 5.17 -17.99
N LYS A 272 20.34 5.74 -19.06
CA LYS A 272 19.19 6.65 -19.03
C LYS A 272 18.14 6.18 -19.99
N SER A 273 16.88 6.25 -19.58
CA SER A 273 15.80 5.74 -20.41
C SER A 273 14.50 6.51 -20.20
N ARG A 274 13.73 6.68 -21.28
CA ARG A 274 12.34 7.19 -21.24
C ARG A 274 11.35 6.12 -20.83
N ASN A 275 11.79 4.90 -20.68
CA ASN A 275 10.93 3.74 -20.50
C ASN A 275 10.20 3.74 -19.16
N MET A 276 10.77 4.38 -18.12
CA MET A 276 10.12 4.52 -16.82
C MET A 276 10.27 5.95 -16.30
N ARG A 277 9.19 6.73 -16.45
CA ARG A 277 9.04 8.07 -15.89
C ARG A 277 7.88 8.04 -14.92
N MET A 278 8.15 8.06 -13.63
CA MET A 278 7.15 7.96 -12.56
C MET A 278 6.93 9.31 -11.91
N GLN A 279 5.67 9.62 -11.55
CA GLN A 279 5.34 10.91 -10.96
C GLN A 279 5.41 10.87 -9.43
N PHE A 280 4.65 9.98 -8.77
CA PHE A 280 4.51 9.96 -7.31
C PHE A 280 5.02 8.65 -6.68
N ASN A 281 4.69 7.52 -7.31
CA ASN A 281 4.96 6.21 -6.74
C ASN A 281 6.16 5.57 -7.41
N PRO A 282 7.15 5.13 -6.65
CA PRO A 282 8.42 4.65 -7.20
C PRO A 282 8.35 3.24 -7.82
N GLY A 283 7.18 2.58 -7.77
CA GLY A 283 7.05 1.19 -8.18
C GLY A 283 7.71 0.21 -7.21
N VAL A 284 7.85 -1.04 -7.62
CA VAL A 284 8.48 -2.10 -6.83
C VAL A 284 9.49 -2.86 -7.68
N VAL A 285 10.61 -3.26 -7.06
CA VAL A 285 11.64 -4.09 -7.70
C VAL A 285 11.51 -5.52 -7.20
N ILE A 286 11.38 -6.47 -8.14
CA ILE A 286 11.37 -7.90 -7.85
C ILE A 286 12.39 -8.55 -8.78
N GLY A 287 13.43 -9.16 -8.21
CA GLY A 287 14.56 -9.64 -8.96
C GLY A 287 15.25 -8.53 -9.74
N ASP A 288 15.42 -8.72 -11.04
CA ASP A 288 16.07 -7.74 -11.92
C ASP A 288 15.11 -6.72 -12.54
N TYR A 289 13.83 -6.71 -12.13
CA TYR A 289 12.78 -5.97 -12.83
C TYR A 289 12.09 -4.94 -11.94
N LEU A 290 11.87 -3.75 -12.48
CA LEU A 290 11.05 -2.70 -11.86
C LEU A 290 9.65 -2.70 -12.51
N TYR A 291 8.63 -2.83 -11.68
CA TYR A 291 7.23 -2.70 -12.05
C TYR A 291 6.72 -1.34 -11.57
N GLY A 292 6.29 -0.48 -12.47
CA GLY A 292 5.92 0.89 -12.13
C GLY A 292 4.84 1.50 -13.02
N ALA A 293 4.17 2.53 -12.52
CA ALA A 293 3.25 3.35 -13.28
C ALA A 293 4.03 4.41 -14.07
N HIS A 294 4.02 4.29 -15.40
CA HIS A 294 4.67 5.24 -16.29
C HIS A 294 3.75 6.39 -16.67
N GLY A 295 4.25 7.60 -16.58
CA GLY A 295 3.57 8.82 -17.01
C GLY A 295 3.22 9.77 -15.87
N SER A 296 2.26 10.65 -16.14
CA SER A 296 1.78 11.66 -15.21
C SER A 296 0.25 11.60 -15.07
N ILE A 297 -0.29 12.40 -14.16
CA ILE A 297 -1.74 12.50 -13.88
C ILE A 297 -2.59 12.65 -15.16
N GLY A 298 -2.09 13.36 -16.18
CA GLY A 298 -2.81 13.65 -17.41
C GLY A 298 -2.37 12.86 -18.64
N ASN A 299 -1.17 12.26 -18.61
CA ASN A 299 -0.55 11.64 -19.77
C ASN A 299 0.22 10.36 -19.39
N GLY A 300 0.24 9.38 -20.29
CA GLY A 300 1.06 8.18 -20.13
C GLY A 300 0.43 7.12 -19.21
N ASN A 301 -0.83 6.79 -19.44
CA ASN A 301 -1.58 5.81 -18.65
C ASN A 301 -1.13 4.38 -18.93
N SER A 302 -0.03 3.94 -18.33
CA SER A 302 0.43 2.55 -18.45
C SER A 302 1.14 2.07 -17.20
N VAL A 303 1.07 0.78 -16.97
CA VAL A 303 1.98 0.04 -16.09
C VAL A 303 3.02 -0.62 -16.96
N ARG A 304 4.27 -0.61 -16.52
CA ARG A 304 5.40 -1.18 -17.24
C ARG A 304 6.24 -2.08 -16.36
N CYS A 305 6.87 -3.05 -17.00
CA CYS A 305 8.02 -3.76 -16.48
C CYS A 305 9.25 -3.32 -17.26
N ILE A 306 10.31 -2.91 -16.56
CA ILE A 306 11.61 -2.63 -17.16
C ILE A 306 12.69 -3.48 -16.51
N ASN A 307 13.68 -3.85 -17.31
CA ASN A 307 14.88 -4.51 -16.85
C ASN A 307 15.82 -3.48 -16.21
N MET A 308 16.13 -3.63 -14.94
CA MET A 308 16.97 -2.67 -14.21
C MET A 308 18.44 -2.71 -14.61
N LYS A 309 18.92 -3.81 -15.21
CA LYS A 309 20.28 -3.90 -15.71
C LYS A 309 20.49 -3.09 -17.00
N THR A 310 19.47 -3.03 -17.86
CA THR A 310 19.58 -2.42 -19.20
C THR A 310 18.76 -1.13 -19.37
N GLY A 311 17.71 -0.92 -18.56
CA GLY A 311 16.74 0.16 -18.71
C GLY A 311 15.74 -0.07 -19.85
N GLU A 312 15.71 -1.26 -20.44
CA GLU A 312 14.78 -1.64 -21.51
C GLU A 312 13.44 -2.05 -20.96
N THR A 313 12.40 -1.87 -21.77
CA THR A 313 11.03 -2.26 -21.43
C THR A 313 10.79 -3.72 -21.83
N GLU A 314 10.45 -4.55 -20.86
CA GLU A 314 10.02 -5.92 -21.10
C GLU A 314 8.57 -5.95 -21.64
N TRP A 315 7.67 -5.23 -20.99
CA TRP A 315 6.30 -5.05 -21.46
C TRP A 315 5.68 -3.71 -21.00
N THR A 316 4.63 -3.33 -21.72
CA THR A 316 3.79 -2.17 -21.42
C THR A 316 2.30 -2.56 -21.46
N LYS A 317 1.59 -2.34 -20.36
CA LYS A 317 0.13 -2.45 -20.29
C LYS A 317 -0.49 -1.06 -20.37
N MET A 318 -1.03 -0.73 -21.53
CA MET A 318 -1.76 0.53 -21.76
C MET A 318 -3.16 0.51 -21.14
N GLY A 319 -3.74 1.69 -20.95
CA GLY A 319 -5.13 1.84 -20.49
C GLY A 319 -5.31 1.67 -18.97
N ILE A 320 -4.22 1.63 -18.22
CA ILE A 320 -4.26 1.68 -16.75
C ILE A 320 -3.89 3.10 -16.34
N PRO A 321 -4.85 3.91 -15.84
CA PRO A 321 -4.58 5.29 -15.42
C PRO A 321 -3.54 5.35 -14.31
N CYS A 322 -2.82 6.46 -14.20
CA CYS A 322 -1.80 6.73 -13.18
C CYS A 322 -2.11 5.97 -11.88
N SER A 323 -1.29 5.02 -11.54
CA SER A 323 -1.59 4.01 -10.52
C SER A 323 -0.47 3.92 -9.49
N SER A 324 -0.79 3.29 -8.38
CA SER A 324 0.16 2.99 -7.31
C SER A 324 0.27 1.48 -7.15
N ILE A 325 1.47 1.00 -6.83
CA ILE A 325 1.80 -0.42 -6.81
C ILE A 325 2.40 -0.79 -5.45
N THR A 326 1.88 -1.86 -4.90
CA THR A 326 2.44 -2.62 -3.78
C THR A 326 2.60 -4.06 -4.24
N ALA A 327 3.50 -4.82 -3.66
CA ALA A 327 3.70 -6.22 -4.00
C ALA A 327 3.67 -7.13 -2.76
N ALA A 328 3.35 -8.39 -2.97
CA ALA A 328 3.47 -9.47 -2.00
C ALA A 328 3.45 -10.82 -2.73
N ASP A 329 4.14 -11.82 -2.21
CA ASP A 329 4.08 -13.20 -2.71
C ASP A 329 4.24 -13.28 -4.24
N ASN A 330 5.23 -12.57 -4.79
CA ASN A 330 5.50 -12.46 -6.23
C ASN A 330 4.30 -11.98 -7.08
N LYS A 331 3.39 -11.23 -6.47
CA LYS A 331 2.24 -10.60 -7.13
C LYS A 331 2.27 -9.08 -6.95
N LEU A 332 1.71 -8.37 -7.90
CA LEU A 332 1.53 -6.92 -7.84
C LEU A 332 0.08 -6.60 -7.49
N ILE A 333 -0.12 -5.71 -6.54
CA ILE A 333 -1.40 -5.13 -6.15
C ILE A 333 -1.41 -3.69 -6.66
N ILE A 334 -2.24 -3.40 -7.66
CA ILE A 334 -2.23 -2.13 -8.38
C ILE A 334 -3.57 -1.42 -8.14
N LEU A 335 -3.52 -0.25 -7.51
CA LEU A 335 -4.68 0.63 -7.40
C LEU A 335 -4.59 1.73 -8.44
N THR A 336 -5.57 1.82 -9.33
CA THR A 336 -5.60 2.85 -10.36
C THR A 336 -6.18 4.16 -9.84
N ARG A 337 -5.85 5.27 -10.49
CA ARG A 337 -6.38 6.60 -10.15
C ARG A 337 -7.89 6.65 -10.02
N ASP A 338 -8.60 5.90 -10.85
CA ASP A 338 -10.06 5.82 -10.84
C ASP A 338 -10.61 4.72 -9.92
N GLY A 339 -9.74 4.04 -9.14
CA GLY A 339 -10.12 3.10 -8.08
C GLY A 339 -10.45 1.68 -8.53
N ASN A 340 -9.88 1.22 -9.65
CA ASN A 340 -9.82 -0.20 -9.93
C ASN A 340 -8.64 -0.83 -9.21
N LEU A 341 -8.87 -1.95 -8.55
CA LEU A 341 -7.85 -2.79 -7.93
C LEU A 341 -7.56 -3.95 -8.88
N TYR A 342 -6.29 -4.11 -9.25
CA TYR A 342 -5.80 -5.26 -9.99
C TYR A 342 -4.87 -6.08 -9.11
N VAL A 343 -4.90 -7.39 -9.27
CA VAL A 343 -3.82 -8.27 -8.84
C VAL A 343 -3.26 -8.95 -10.07
N THR A 344 -1.93 -8.95 -10.20
CA THR A 344 -1.22 -9.52 -11.35
C THR A 344 -0.01 -10.30 -10.86
N GLU A 345 0.47 -11.26 -11.64
CA GLU A 345 1.77 -11.83 -11.38
C GLU A 345 2.89 -10.81 -11.62
N ALA A 346 3.93 -10.85 -10.80
CA ALA A 346 5.16 -10.11 -11.02
C ALA A 346 6.04 -10.85 -12.03
N SER A 347 5.60 -10.91 -13.28
CA SER A 347 6.28 -11.60 -14.37
C SER A 347 6.92 -10.62 -15.35
N PRO A 348 8.18 -10.79 -15.77
CA PRO A 348 8.78 -9.96 -16.80
C PRO A 348 8.32 -10.33 -18.21
N ILE A 349 7.65 -11.48 -18.40
CA ILE A 349 7.30 -11.98 -19.73
C ILE A 349 6.14 -11.18 -20.33
N HIS A 350 5.07 -10.92 -19.53
CA HIS A 350 3.92 -10.13 -19.94
C HIS A 350 3.07 -9.74 -18.72
N PHE A 351 2.15 -8.81 -18.90
CA PHE A 351 1.18 -8.43 -17.89
C PHE A 351 0.12 -9.54 -17.72
N MET A 352 0.21 -10.30 -16.64
CA MET A 352 -0.71 -11.40 -16.35
C MET A 352 -1.68 -11.00 -15.24
N GLN A 353 -2.90 -10.61 -15.64
CA GLN A 353 -3.95 -10.25 -14.70
C GLN A 353 -4.55 -11.50 -14.06
N LEU A 354 -4.49 -11.58 -12.73
CA LEU A 354 -5.13 -12.63 -11.93
C LEU A 354 -6.55 -12.19 -11.52
N ALA A 355 -6.69 -10.95 -11.05
CA ALA A 355 -7.97 -10.42 -10.64
C ALA A 355 -8.09 -8.92 -10.95
N LYS A 356 -9.35 -8.43 -11.04
CA LYS A 356 -9.67 -7.01 -11.23
C LYS A 356 -11.06 -6.72 -10.67
N SER A 357 -11.20 -5.61 -9.93
CA SER A 357 -12.49 -5.08 -9.52
C SER A 357 -12.45 -3.57 -9.35
N LYS A 358 -13.59 -2.89 -9.57
CA LYS A 358 -13.80 -1.51 -9.16
C LYS A 358 -14.13 -1.49 -7.66
N VAL A 359 -13.20 -1.06 -6.82
CA VAL A 359 -13.34 -1.15 -5.37
C VAL A 359 -13.70 0.17 -4.70
N ILE A 360 -13.31 1.30 -5.29
CA ILE A 360 -13.55 2.63 -4.72
C ILE A 360 -13.78 3.64 -5.85
N SER A 361 -14.49 4.74 -5.57
CA SER A 361 -14.70 5.85 -6.52
C SER A 361 -13.90 7.08 -6.11
N GLY A 362 -13.67 8.00 -7.06
CA GLY A 362 -12.88 9.23 -6.84
C GLY A 362 -11.41 9.07 -7.19
N THR A 363 -10.62 10.08 -6.89
CA THR A 363 -9.18 10.12 -7.21
C THR A 363 -8.37 9.30 -6.19
N CYS A 364 -7.68 8.25 -6.66
CA CYS A 364 -6.83 7.39 -5.83
C CYS A 364 -5.38 7.50 -6.30
N TRP A 365 -4.53 8.19 -5.51
CA TRP A 365 -3.10 8.32 -5.78
C TRP A 365 -2.24 7.63 -4.71
N SER A 366 -2.83 7.42 -3.53
CA SER A 366 -2.16 6.71 -2.46
C SER A 366 -2.00 5.23 -2.82
N PRO A 367 -0.83 4.61 -2.56
CA PRO A 367 -0.66 3.18 -2.80
C PRO A 367 -1.60 2.35 -1.93
N PRO A 368 -2.08 1.21 -2.45
CA PRO A 368 -2.77 0.24 -1.62
C PRO A 368 -1.80 -0.31 -0.57
N VAL A 369 -2.28 -0.59 0.62
CA VAL A 369 -1.48 -1.22 1.68
C VAL A 369 -2.02 -2.61 1.93
N LEU A 370 -1.17 -3.63 1.82
CA LEU A 370 -1.49 -4.99 2.23
C LEU A 370 -0.94 -5.23 3.63
N ALA A 371 -1.84 -5.43 4.58
CA ALA A 371 -1.53 -5.77 5.95
C ALA A 371 -2.64 -6.67 6.53
N ASN A 372 -2.27 -7.71 7.26
CA ASN A 372 -3.18 -8.63 7.96
C ASN A 372 -4.24 -9.24 7.01
N ARG A 373 -3.80 -9.74 5.85
CA ARG A 373 -4.65 -10.33 4.80
C ARG A 373 -5.77 -9.40 4.32
N SER A 374 -5.50 -8.10 4.37
CA SER A 374 -6.45 -7.07 3.95
C SER A 374 -5.75 -5.99 3.14
N VAL A 375 -6.41 -5.48 2.12
CA VAL A 375 -5.92 -4.31 1.37
C VAL A 375 -6.70 -3.07 1.80
N TYR A 376 -5.95 -2.04 2.17
CA TYR A 376 -6.49 -0.72 2.47
C TYR A 376 -6.38 0.16 1.24
N VAL A 377 -7.50 0.77 0.85
CA VAL A 377 -7.57 1.70 -0.28
C VAL A 377 -8.29 2.97 0.12
N ARG A 378 -7.78 4.14 -0.31
CA ARG A 378 -8.43 5.42 -0.07
C ARG A 378 -8.51 6.28 -1.32
N ASN A 379 -9.49 7.18 -1.35
CA ASN A 379 -9.58 8.27 -2.31
C ASN A 379 -9.18 9.62 -1.67
N SER A 380 -9.00 10.63 -2.50
CA SER A 380 -8.59 11.98 -2.09
C SER A 380 -9.62 12.69 -1.21
N THR A 381 -10.91 12.36 -1.31
CA THR A 381 -11.98 12.98 -0.52
C THR A 381 -12.15 12.33 0.86
N GLY A 382 -11.30 11.34 1.19
CA GLY A 382 -11.22 10.75 2.52
C GLY A 382 -12.07 9.52 2.75
N THR A 383 -12.58 8.86 1.71
CA THR A 383 -13.14 7.51 1.87
C THR A 383 -12.00 6.50 2.00
N LEU A 384 -11.99 5.73 3.06
CA LEU A 384 -11.05 4.64 3.33
C LEU A 384 -11.81 3.32 3.48
N TYR A 385 -11.36 2.28 2.78
CA TYR A 385 -11.90 0.92 2.88
C TYR A 385 -10.82 -0.07 3.30
N LYS A 386 -11.21 -1.03 4.15
CA LYS A 386 -10.50 -2.28 4.38
C LYS A 386 -11.19 -3.38 3.57
N LEU A 387 -10.44 -4.03 2.69
CA LEU A 387 -10.91 -5.07 1.78
C LEU A 387 -10.27 -6.39 2.15
N GLN A 388 -11.07 -7.44 2.24
CA GLN A 388 -10.60 -8.79 2.55
C GLN A 388 -9.81 -9.38 1.38
N MET A 389 -8.60 -9.84 1.66
CA MET A 389 -7.69 -10.48 0.70
C MET A 389 -7.33 -11.90 1.15
N SER A 390 -8.23 -12.56 1.82
CA SER A 390 -8.11 -13.99 2.14
C SER A 390 -9.17 -14.75 1.36
N GLU A 391 -8.90 -16.01 1.03
CA GLU A 391 -9.97 -16.89 0.54
C GLU A 391 -11.11 -16.83 1.56
N MET A 392 -12.33 -16.65 1.06
CA MET A 392 -13.47 -16.85 1.94
C MET A 392 -13.41 -18.30 2.41
N VAL A 393 -13.02 -18.52 3.65
CA VAL A 393 -13.32 -19.79 4.32
C VAL A 393 -14.84 -19.80 4.43
N VAL A 394 -15.47 -20.40 3.45
CA VAL A 394 -16.90 -20.64 3.53
C VAL A 394 -17.03 -21.71 4.60
N GLU A 395 -17.45 -21.28 5.81
CA GLU A 395 -17.70 -22.25 6.87
C GLU A 395 -18.66 -23.31 6.34
N PRO A 396 -18.33 -24.60 6.48
CA PRO A 396 -19.21 -25.66 6.03
C PRO A 396 -20.58 -25.47 6.65
N GLN A 397 -21.56 -25.19 5.82
CA GLN A 397 -22.93 -25.04 6.33
C GLN A 397 -23.47 -26.42 6.73
N PRO A 398 -24.14 -26.53 7.88
CA PRO A 398 -24.72 -27.80 8.31
C PRO A 398 -25.81 -28.22 7.32
N LEU A 399 -25.56 -29.31 6.60
CA LEU A 399 -26.55 -29.94 5.74
C LEU A 399 -27.44 -30.86 6.59
N ALA A 400 -28.66 -30.45 6.82
CA ALA A 400 -29.66 -31.29 7.45
C ALA A 400 -30.33 -32.18 6.41
N VAL A 401 -30.57 -33.43 6.78
CA VAL A 401 -31.24 -34.43 5.93
C VAL A 401 -32.41 -35.03 6.70
N ASN A 402 -33.60 -34.98 6.10
CA ASN A 402 -34.83 -35.54 6.65
C ASN A 402 -35.49 -36.44 5.62
N PHE A 403 -36.34 -37.34 6.09
CA PHE A 403 -37.23 -38.15 5.23
C PHE A 403 -38.58 -37.46 5.12
N ALA A 404 -39.00 -37.13 3.91
CA ALA A 404 -40.33 -36.58 3.60
C ALA A 404 -41.07 -37.59 2.69
N GLY A 405 -41.68 -38.61 3.28
CA GLY A 405 -42.29 -39.71 2.58
C GLY A 405 -41.24 -40.54 1.82
N SER A 406 -41.35 -40.62 0.48
CA SER A 406 -40.41 -41.33 -0.40
C SER A 406 -39.26 -40.46 -0.91
N ARG A 407 -39.08 -39.25 -0.35
CA ARG A 407 -38.04 -38.30 -0.76
C ARG A 407 -37.11 -38.02 0.40
N LEU A 408 -35.85 -37.68 0.07
CA LEU A 408 -34.91 -37.03 0.97
C LEU A 408 -35.12 -35.53 0.87
N GLU A 409 -35.22 -34.87 2.00
CA GLU A 409 -35.26 -33.45 2.11
C GLU A 409 -33.93 -32.95 2.67
N PHE A 410 -33.19 -32.22 1.88
CA PHE A 410 -31.93 -31.56 2.27
C PHE A 410 -32.23 -30.13 2.58
N SER A 411 -31.69 -29.60 3.68
CA SER A 411 -31.81 -28.17 4.00
C SER A 411 -30.55 -27.63 4.63
N TRP A 412 -30.24 -26.35 4.29
CA TRP A 412 -29.11 -25.62 4.86
C TRP A 412 -29.48 -24.15 5.04
N PRO A 413 -28.77 -23.41 5.94
CA PRO A 413 -29.02 -21.99 6.16
C PRO A 413 -28.90 -21.18 4.86
N ALA A 414 -29.80 -20.23 4.63
CA ALA A 414 -29.79 -19.36 3.47
C ALA A 414 -28.73 -18.23 3.62
N LYS A 415 -27.51 -18.64 4.01
CA LYS A 415 -26.32 -17.80 4.14
C LYS A 415 -25.25 -18.29 3.16
N GLY A 416 -24.84 -17.39 2.25
CA GLY A 416 -23.90 -17.74 1.17
C GLY A 416 -24.56 -18.47 0.01
N ASN A 417 -23.80 -18.62 -1.09
CA ASN A 417 -24.24 -19.32 -2.28
C ASN A 417 -23.70 -20.75 -2.22
N PHE A 418 -24.60 -21.72 -1.94
CA PHE A 418 -24.28 -23.13 -1.93
C PHE A 418 -25.19 -23.89 -2.86
N ILE A 419 -24.64 -24.87 -3.56
CA ILE A 419 -25.39 -25.84 -4.35
C ILE A 419 -25.26 -27.23 -3.73
N LEU A 420 -26.33 -28.04 -3.82
CA LEU A 420 -26.31 -29.44 -3.46
C LEU A 420 -25.78 -30.22 -4.65
N GLU A 421 -24.79 -31.05 -4.43
CA GLU A 421 -24.25 -31.99 -5.43
C GLU A 421 -24.44 -33.43 -4.96
N SER A 422 -24.53 -34.35 -5.92
CA SER A 422 -24.58 -35.78 -5.65
C SER A 422 -23.65 -36.59 -6.54
N THR A 423 -23.27 -37.77 -6.07
CA THR A 423 -22.51 -38.78 -6.82
C THR A 423 -22.88 -40.18 -6.36
N ASP A 424 -22.70 -41.16 -7.23
CA ASP A 424 -22.94 -42.57 -6.92
C ASP A 424 -21.67 -43.26 -6.38
N ALA A 425 -20.52 -42.62 -6.41
CA ALA A 425 -19.25 -43.18 -5.99
C ALA A 425 -18.43 -42.16 -5.16
N LEU A 426 -17.57 -42.66 -4.27
CA LEU A 426 -16.58 -41.86 -3.54
C LEU A 426 -15.16 -42.18 -4.05
N GLY A 427 -14.27 -41.21 -3.96
CA GLY A 427 -12.85 -41.33 -4.32
C GLY A 427 -12.39 -40.28 -5.33
N GLN A 428 -11.12 -40.39 -5.79
CA GLN A 428 -10.53 -39.38 -6.70
C GLN A 428 -11.20 -39.34 -8.08
N ALA A 429 -11.96 -40.37 -8.48
CA ALA A 429 -12.67 -40.41 -9.75
C ALA A 429 -14.18 -40.10 -9.60
N ALA A 430 -14.62 -39.60 -8.44
CA ALA A 430 -16.03 -39.27 -8.22
C ALA A 430 -16.46 -38.06 -9.05
N GLU A 431 -17.38 -38.26 -9.97
CA GLU A 431 -18.04 -37.18 -10.71
C GLU A 431 -19.22 -36.67 -9.86
N TRP A 432 -19.15 -35.42 -9.46
CA TRP A 432 -20.18 -34.73 -8.71
C TRP A 432 -21.04 -33.90 -9.64
N GLY A 433 -22.32 -34.17 -9.69
CA GLY A 433 -23.31 -33.45 -10.46
C GLY A 433 -24.21 -32.60 -9.55
N GLU A 434 -24.59 -31.41 -10.02
CA GLU A 434 -25.55 -30.58 -9.33
C GLU A 434 -26.90 -31.28 -9.24
N VAL A 435 -27.49 -31.29 -8.04
CA VAL A 435 -28.84 -31.78 -7.83
C VAL A 435 -29.80 -30.69 -8.28
N GLY A 436 -30.18 -30.75 -9.56
CA GLY A 436 -30.84 -29.70 -10.31
C GLY A 436 -32.25 -29.35 -9.84
N SER A 437 -32.73 -28.25 -10.39
CA SER A 437 -34.06 -27.65 -10.46
C SER A 437 -35.03 -27.97 -9.31
N GLY A 438 -34.98 -27.20 -8.25
CA GLY A 438 -35.97 -27.26 -7.17
C GLY A 438 -35.50 -26.77 -5.83
N THR A 439 -34.38 -26.00 -5.78
CA THR A 439 -34.00 -25.33 -4.55
C THR A 439 -35.02 -24.25 -4.24
N ALA A 440 -35.79 -24.45 -3.17
CA ALA A 440 -36.73 -23.46 -2.67
C ALA A 440 -36.12 -22.78 -1.43
N LYS A 441 -36.39 -21.49 -1.28
CA LYS A 441 -36.09 -20.78 -0.01
C LYS A 441 -37.35 -20.85 0.85
N GLU A 442 -37.23 -21.56 1.95
CA GLU A 442 -38.28 -21.67 2.96
C GLU A 442 -37.73 -21.03 4.26
N ASP A 443 -38.33 -19.94 4.68
CA ASP A 443 -37.87 -19.09 5.79
C ASP A 443 -36.40 -18.65 5.62
N ASP A 444 -35.50 -19.02 6.53
CA ASP A 444 -34.07 -18.73 6.54
C ASP A 444 -33.19 -19.88 6.03
N ARG A 445 -33.80 -20.89 5.36
CA ARG A 445 -33.12 -22.07 4.82
C ARG A 445 -33.40 -22.25 3.33
N TYR A 446 -32.43 -22.83 2.64
CA TYR A 446 -32.64 -23.45 1.33
C TYR A 446 -33.07 -24.91 1.55
N VAL A 447 -34.03 -25.37 0.76
CA VAL A 447 -34.59 -26.74 0.83
C VAL A 447 -34.60 -27.35 -0.56
N VAL A 448 -34.11 -28.59 -0.65
CA VAL A 448 -34.14 -29.40 -1.89
C VAL A 448 -34.73 -30.79 -1.55
N ARG A 449 -35.73 -31.20 -2.33
CA ARG A 449 -36.39 -32.53 -2.16
C ARG A 449 -36.02 -33.45 -3.30
N VAL A 450 -35.27 -34.51 -2.99
CA VAL A 450 -34.71 -35.46 -3.98
C VAL A 450 -35.33 -36.83 -3.82
N ARG A 451 -35.63 -37.49 -4.93
CA ARG A 451 -35.88 -38.95 -4.93
C ARG A 451 -34.55 -39.65 -5.18
N PRO A 452 -34.09 -40.54 -4.28
CA PRO A 452 -32.89 -41.31 -4.55
C PRO A 452 -33.05 -42.09 -5.87
N SER A 453 -32.05 -42.00 -6.73
CA SER A 453 -32.06 -42.67 -8.06
C SER A 453 -31.21 -43.92 -8.09
N ALA A 454 -30.42 -44.18 -7.07
CA ALA A 454 -29.51 -45.31 -6.96
C ALA A 454 -29.61 -46.00 -5.60
N SER A 455 -29.10 -47.23 -5.52
CA SER A 455 -29.02 -47.99 -4.25
C SER A 455 -28.02 -47.38 -3.25
N GLN A 456 -27.10 -46.59 -3.74
CA GLN A 456 -26.13 -45.81 -2.97
C GLN A 456 -25.95 -44.46 -3.65
N GLN A 457 -26.06 -43.37 -2.89
CA GLN A 457 -25.88 -42.03 -3.38
C GLN A 457 -25.29 -41.14 -2.27
N PHE A 458 -24.30 -40.30 -2.60
CA PHE A 458 -23.64 -39.39 -1.68
C PHE A 458 -24.02 -37.98 -2.04
N PHE A 459 -24.09 -37.09 -1.03
CA PHE A 459 -24.46 -35.70 -1.20
C PHE A 459 -23.49 -34.80 -0.46
N ARG A 460 -23.24 -33.63 -1.02
CA ARG A 460 -22.46 -32.56 -0.36
C ARG A 460 -22.98 -31.17 -0.76
N LEU A 461 -22.67 -30.18 0.06
CA LEU A 461 -22.78 -28.77 -0.35
C LEU A 461 -21.45 -28.32 -0.94
N ARG A 462 -21.51 -27.67 -2.09
CA ARG A 462 -20.40 -26.96 -2.69
C ARG A 462 -20.71 -25.45 -2.69
N SER A 463 -19.75 -24.61 -2.30
CA SER A 463 -19.87 -23.16 -2.48
C SER A 463 -19.70 -22.78 -3.96
N GLU A 464 -20.53 -21.84 -4.45
CA GLU A 464 -20.37 -21.23 -5.77
C GLU A 464 -19.21 -20.24 -5.82
#